data_74dc605a625104b9ad8c0e7db36be038
#
_entry.id   74dc605a625104b9ad8c0e7db36be038
#
_cell.length_a   1.000
_cell.length_b   1.000
_cell.length_c   1.000
_cell.angle_alpha   90.00
_cell.angle_beta   90.00
_cell.angle_gamma   90.00
#
_symmetry.space_group_name_H-M   'P 1'
#
loop_
_entity.id
_entity.type
_entity.pdbx_description
1 polymer ?
#
loop_
_entity_poly.entity_id
_entity_poly.type
_entity_poly.pdbx_seq_one_letter_code
_entity_poly.pdbx_strand_id
1 'polypeptide(L)'
;MKKFFTAFLSLILIISATNISVLAESPSLETLSSASSIFQELQSEEVLHDREEYLDLFSQGKICIDEFGFIVVPNGCEISTSLSQTIYNANQLIRIGLISYNANTQTFDVIDIHSNPNFIITKEDNICFSNDGNNAITPYAEVCSCSYSKFGLGAIVKRNTNDVRGCFLTMAKLNPDKAFTAAVGYWVGKVREDGEWDYKRRPNFAPYDRVFCCTYGLNNSKKSYHLTSEFIGNYNYGYTGSILFNLDILISGSIAAANFDFKKDAADHPAIKEGYADAKSCNEYLDS
;
A
#
# COMPACT_ATOMS: atom_id res chain seq x y z
N MET A 1 -1.33 4.12 23.79
CA MET A 1 -1.12 4.00 22.36
C MET A 1 -1.28 2.56 21.83
N LYS A 2 -0.54 1.53 22.33
CA LYS A 2 -0.62 0.14 21.79
C LYS A 2 -2.03 -0.47 21.74
N LYS A 3 -2.92 -0.24 22.71
CA LYS A 3 -4.26 -0.83 22.78
C LYS A 3 -5.25 -0.28 21.74
N PHE A 4 -5.07 0.95 21.27
CA PHE A 4 -6.02 1.63 20.36
C PHE A 4 -5.72 1.36 18.90
N PHE A 5 -4.44 1.24 18.55
CA PHE A 5 -4.04 0.79 17.21
C PHE A 5 -4.53 -0.65 16.94
N THR A 6 -4.53 -1.48 17.97
CA THR A 6 -5.10 -2.84 17.91
C THR A 6 -6.62 -2.79 17.60
N ALA A 7 -7.37 -1.87 18.21
CA ALA A 7 -8.82 -1.73 17.96
C ALA A 7 -9.13 -1.26 16.53
N PHE A 8 -8.34 -0.33 15.97
CA PHE A 8 -8.48 0.12 14.58
C PHE A 8 -8.16 -0.99 13.58
N LEU A 9 -7.06 -1.70 13.81
CA LEU A 9 -6.69 -2.85 13.00
C LEU A 9 -7.75 -3.98 13.10
N SER A 10 -8.36 -4.19 14.29
CA SER A 10 -9.49 -5.13 14.48
C SER A 10 -10.70 -4.71 13.66
N LEU A 11 -11.00 -3.42 13.59
CA LEU A 11 -12.10 -2.89 12.78
C LEU A 11 -11.84 -3.13 11.28
N ILE A 12 -10.63 -2.86 10.81
CA ILE A 12 -10.23 -3.13 9.41
C ILE A 12 -10.31 -4.63 9.10
N LEU A 13 -9.84 -5.50 10.00
CA LEU A 13 -9.87 -6.96 9.78
C LEU A 13 -11.27 -7.55 9.91
N ILE A 14 -12.12 -7.02 10.78
CA ILE A 14 -13.54 -7.41 10.82
C ILE A 14 -14.21 -7.02 9.50
N ILE A 15 -13.94 -5.83 8.98
CA ILE A 15 -14.47 -5.39 7.68
C ILE A 15 -13.88 -6.24 6.53
N SER A 16 -12.59 -6.59 6.57
CA SER A 16 -11.97 -7.46 5.57
C SER A 16 -12.45 -8.90 5.67
N ALA A 17 -12.63 -9.43 6.88
CA ALA A 17 -13.16 -10.78 7.10
C ALA A 17 -14.65 -10.88 6.73
N THR A 18 -15.45 -9.85 6.99
CA THR A 18 -16.85 -9.79 6.56
C THR A 18 -16.98 -9.66 5.05
N ASN A 19 -16.06 -8.93 4.38
CA ASN A 19 -16.04 -8.82 2.91
C ASN A 19 -15.60 -10.13 2.23
N ILE A 20 -14.74 -10.92 2.83
CA ILE A 20 -14.34 -12.24 2.29
C ILE A 20 -15.48 -13.26 2.47
N SER A 21 -16.18 -13.24 3.59
CA SER A 21 -17.38 -14.09 3.79
C SER A 21 -18.61 -13.60 2.98
N VAL A 22 -18.66 -12.34 2.62
CA VAL A 22 -19.72 -11.71 1.80
C VAL A 22 -19.50 -11.99 0.30
N LEU A 23 -18.30 -12.42 -0.14
CA LEU A 23 -18.13 -12.98 -1.49
C LEU A 23 -18.85 -14.34 -1.65
N ALA A 24 -19.30 -14.97 -0.57
CA ALA A 24 -20.16 -16.17 -0.59
C ALA A 24 -21.66 -15.85 -0.56
N GLU A 25 -22.06 -14.65 -0.15
CA GLU A 25 -23.44 -14.15 -0.18
C GLU A 25 -23.41 -12.75 -0.82
N SER A 26 -24.01 -12.58 -1.98
CA SER A 26 -24.01 -11.35 -2.82
C SER A 26 -24.07 -10.05 -2.00
N PRO A 27 -22.99 -9.28 -1.89
CA PRO A 27 -22.99 -8.02 -1.18
C PRO A 27 -23.72 -6.94 -1.96
N SER A 28 -24.30 -5.97 -1.26
CA SER A 28 -24.91 -4.81 -1.89
C SER A 28 -23.89 -4.04 -2.74
N LEU A 29 -24.27 -3.64 -3.95
CA LEU A 29 -23.43 -3.02 -4.98
C LEU A 29 -22.63 -1.79 -4.48
N GLU A 30 -23.09 -1.09 -3.45
CA GLU A 30 -22.46 0.16 -2.95
C GLU A 30 -21.23 -0.06 -2.08
N THR A 31 -21.11 -1.19 -1.38
CA THR A 31 -19.93 -1.51 -0.54
C THR A 31 -18.75 -1.96 -1.40
N LEU A 32 -19.01 -2.47 -2.60
CA LEU A 32 -18.01 -3.00 -3.55
C LEU A 32 -17.43 -1.93 -4.48
N SER A 33 -18.04 -0.75 -4.59
CA SER A 33 -17.65 0.22 -5.63
C SER A 33 -16.25 0.83 -5.44
N SER A 34 -15.72 0.90 -4.22
CA SER A 34 -14.37 1.43 -3.96
C SER A 34 -13.29 0.34 -3.87
N ALA A 35 -13.67 -0.86 -3.47
CA ALA A 35 -12.78 -2.03 -3.49
C ALA A 35 -12.75 -2.70 -4.89
N SER A 36 -13.62 -2.27 -5.82
CA SER A 36 -13.88 -3.00 -7.06
C SER A 36 -12.68 -3.07 -8.00
N SER A 37 -11.88 -2.00 -8.13
CA SER A 37 -10.79 -1.99 -9.10
C SER A 37 -9.65 -2.95 -8.72
N ILE A 38 -9.22 -2.95 -7.46
CA ILE A 38 -8.13 -3.83 -7.05
C ILE A 38 -8.54 -5.32 -7.07
N PHE A 39 -9.81 -5.63 -6.76
CA PHE A 39 -10.32 -7.00 -6.81
C PHE A 39 -10.54 -7.50 -8.25
N GLN A 40 -10.84 -6.62 -9.21
CA GLN A 40 -10.91 -6.99 -10.62
C GLN A 40 -9.55 -7.49 -11.12
N GLU A 41 -8.46 -6.98 -10.60
CA GLU A 41 -7.11 -7.41 -10.95
C GLU A 41 -6.82 -8.88 -10.60
N LEU A 42 -7.52 -9.47 -9.62
CA LEU A 42 -7.40 -10.91 -9.31
C LEU A 42 -7.78 -11.81 -10.50
N GLN A 43 -8.61 -11.32 -11.40
CA GLN A 43 -9.10 -12.03 -12.58
C GLN A 43 -8.36 -11.61 -13.87
N SER A 44 -7.33 -10.77 -13.77
CA SER A 44 -6.55 -10.38 -14.93
C SER A 44 -5.79 -11.58 -15.50
N GLU A 45 -5.65 -11.63 -16.83
CA GLU A 45 -4.91 -12.70 -17.50
C GLU A 45 -3.48 -12.83 -17.00
N GLU A 46 -2.83 -11.71 -16.68
CA GLU A 46 -1.47 -11.71 -16.15
C GLU A 46 -1.39 -12.39 -14.77
N VAL A 47 -2.31 -12.05 -13.84
CA VAL A 47 -2.32 -12.66 -12.50
C VAL A 47 -2.60 -14.15 -12.57
N LEU A 48 -3.57 -14.56 -13.41
CA LEU A 48 -3.91 -15.97 -13.55
C LEU A 48 -2.77 -16.76 -14.20
N HIS A 49 -2.16 -16.22 -15.25
CA HIS A 49 -1.03 -16.85 -15.95
C HIS A 49 0.18 -17.05 -15.03
N ASP A 50 0.61 -16.01 -14.32
CA ASP A 50 1.75 -16.11 -13.41
C ASP A 50 1.49 -17.09 -12.27
N ARG A 51 0.24 -17.12 -11.77
CA ARG A 51 -0.16 -18.08 -10.74
C ARG A 51 -0.09 -19.51 -11.25
N GLU A 52 -0.60 -19.78 -12.44
CA GLU A 52 -0.54 -21.11 -13.07
C GLU A 52 0.91 -21.54 -13.29
N GLU A 53 1.74 -20.64 -13.85
CA GLU A 53 3.18 -20.90 -14.03
C GLU A 53 3.87 -21.20 -12.70
N TYR A 54 3.62 -20.40 -11.65
CA TYR A 54 4.16 -20.63 -10.33
C TYR A 54 3.79 -22.02 -9.78
N LEU A 55 2.50 -22.37 -9.81
CA LEU A 55 2.00 -23.63 -9.26
C LEU A 55 2.56 -24.84 -10.05
N ASP A 56 2.64 -24.73 -11.37
CA ASP A 56 3.20 -25.79 -12.23
C ASP A 56 4.69 -26.02 -11.92
N LEU A 57 5.49 -24.98 -11.92
CA LEU A 57 6.93 -25.07 -11.65
C LEU A 57 7.22 -25.53 -10.22
N PHE A 58 6.40 -25.09 -9.24
CA PHE A 58 6.52 -25.53 -7.85
C PHE A 58 6.18 -27.03 -7.72
N SER A 59 5.09 -27.48 -8.36
CA SER A 59 4.70 -28.90 -8.35
C SER A 59 5.74 -29.82 -8.99
N GLN A 60 6.46 -29.32 -10.00
CA GLN A 60 7.55 -30.03 -10.68
C GLN A 60 8.88 -29.98 -9.92
N GLY A 61 8.97 -29.27 -8.78
CA GLY A 61 10.20 -29.06 -8.04
C GLY A 61 11.23 -28.18 -8.77
N LYS A 62 10.80 -27.45 -9.82
CA LYS A 62 11.65 -26.51 -10.57
C LYS A 62 11.86 -25.20 -9.85
N ILE A 63 10.97 -24.84 -8.94
CA ILE A 63 11.16 -23.82 -7.93
C ILE A 63 10.89 -24.46 -6.56
N CYS A 64 11.55 -23.98 -5.53
CA CYS A 64 11.44 -24.53 -4.18
C CYS A 64 11.47 -23.41 -3.13
N ILE A 65 11.18 -23.80 -1.90
CA ILE A 65 11.29 -22.92 -0.74
C ILE A 65 12.52 -23.37 0.06
N ASP A 66 13.38 -22.43 0.41
CA ASP A 66 14.56 -22.71 1.24
C ASP A 66 14.21 -22.81 2.73
N GLU A 67 15.19 -23.10 3.56
CA GLU A 67 15.05 -23.24 5.02
C GLU A 67 14.61 -21.93 5.72
N PHE A 68 14.77 -20.79 5.07
CA PHE A 68 14.34 -19.47 5.56
C PHE A 68 12.98 -19.04 5.02
N GLY A 69 12.35 -19.86 4.17
CA GLY A 69 11.05 -19.59 3.56
C GLY A 69 11.10 -18.77 2.26
N PHE A 70 12.30 -18.49 1.72
CA PHE A 70 12.44 -17.76 0.45
C PHE A 70 12.15 -18.68 -0.74
N ILE A 71 11.55 -18.08 -1.78
CA ILE A 71 11.36 -18.77 -3.07
C ILE A 71 12.69 -18.78 -3.81
N VAL A 72 13.17 -19.96 -4.15
CA VAL A 72 14.44 -20.17 -4.86
C VAL A 72 14.16 -20.75 -6.24
N VAL A 73 14.77 -20.12 -7.25
CA VAL A 73 14.78 -20.62 -8.63
C VAL A 73 16.17 -21.21 -8.90
N PRO A 74 16.29 -22.55 -9.06
CA PRO A 74 17.56 -23.19 -9.38
C PRO A 74 18.14 -22.70 -10.71
N ASN A 75 19.47 -22.72 -10.81
CA ASN A 75 20.18 -22.36 -12.04
C ASN A 75 19.71 -23.21 -13.22
N GLY A 76 19.40 -22.55 -14.34
CA GLY A 76 18.95 -23.21 -15.57
C GLY A 76 17.46 -23.50 -15.62
N CYS A 77 16.67 -23.10 -14.61
CA CYS A 77 15.23 -23.07 -14.70
C CYS A 77 14.77 -21.81 -15.44
N GLU A 78 14.10 -21.99 -16.56
CA GLU A 78 13.49 -20.88 -17.29
C GLU A 78 12.15 -20.53 -16.66
N ILE A 79 11.96 -19.25 -16.36
CA ILE A 79 10.72 -18.66 -15.83
C ILE A 79 10.42 -17.38 -16.59
N SER A 80 9.15 -17.01 -16.67
CA SER A 80 8.75 -15.74 -17.28
C SER A 80 9.34 -14.53 -16.54
N THR A 81 9.50 -13.41 -17.24
CA THR A 81 9.96 -12.15 -16.61
C THR A 81 8.98 -11.68 -15.54
N SER A 82 7.66 -11.85 -15.77
CA SER A 82 6.61 -11.49 -14.82
C SER A 82 6.70 -12.34 -13.56
N LEU A 83 6.84 -13.67 -13.68
CA LEU A 83 7.00 -14.55 -12.53
C LEU A 83 8.32 -14.27 -11.78
N SER A 84 9.41 -13.98 -12.50
CA SER A 84 10.68 -13.59 -11.88
C SER A 84 10.53 -12.35 -11.01
N GLN A 85 9.82 -11.33 -11.49
CA GLN A 85 9.52 -10.13 -10.71
C GLN A 85 8.61 -10.44 -9.51
N THR A 86 7.61 -11.31 -9.70
CA THR A 86 6.72 -11.76 -8.62
C THR A 86 7.51 -12.46 -7.51
N ILE A 87 8.44 -13.36 -7.86
CA ILE A 87 9.29 -14.06 -6.90
C ILE A 87 10.22 -13.06 -6.17
N TYR A 88 10.83 -12.13 -6.91
CA TYR A 88 11.63 -11.07 -6.29
C TYR A 88 10.82 -10.27 -5.26
N ASN A 89 9.63 -9.81 -5.64
CA ASN A 89 8.73 -9.05 -4.76
C ASN A 89 8.32 -9.87 -3.53
N ALA A 90 7.95 -11.14 -3.72
CA ALA A 90 7.59 -12.04 -2.63
C ALA A 90 8.74 -12.19 -1.62
N ASN A 91 9.95 -12.40 -2.11
CA ASN A 91 11.14 -12.50 -1.26
C ASN A 91 11.43 -11.20 -0.49
N GLN A 92 11.08 -10.02 -1.04
CA GLN A 92 11.14 -8.77 -0.27
C GLN A 92 10.10 -8.78 0.87
N LEU A 93 8.86 -9.25 0.62
CA LEU A 93 7.82 -9.34 1.65
C LEU A 93 8.19 -10.34 2.76
N ILE A 94 8.83 -11.46 2.41
CA ILE A 94 9.36 -12.43 3.37
C ILE A 94 10.46 -11.78 4.21
N ARG A 95 11.40 -11.09 3.59
CA ARG A 95 12.52 -10.43 4.27
C ARG A 95 12.09 -9.45 5.34
N ILE A 96 11.03 -8.68 5.10
CA ILE A 96 10.48 -7.77 6.10
C ILE A 96 9.53 -8.45 7.09
N GLY A 97 9.28 -9.74 6.94
CA GLY A 97 8.39 -10.49 7.82
C GLY A 97 6.90 -10.15 7.64
N LEU A 98 6.49 -9.61 6.49
CA LEU A 98 5.08 -9.41 6.20
C LEU A 98 4.37 -10.69 5.81
N ILE A 99 5.05 -11.57 5.09
CA ILE A 99 4.56 -12.88 4.72
C ILE A 99 5.55 -13.97 5.14
N SER A 100 5.05 -15.19 5.31
CA SER A 100 5.86 -16.36 5.59
C SER A 100 5.30 -17.59 4.89
N TYR A 101 6.17 -18.52 4.50
CA TYR A 101 5.74 -19.77 3.93
C TYR A 101 5.27 -20.74 5.01
N ASN A 102 4.09 -21.33 4.84
CA ASN A 102 3.51 -22.34 5.70
C ASN A 102 3.65 -23.73 5.06
N ALA A 103 4.59 -24.50 5.55
CA ALA A 103 4.88 -25.84 5.00
C ALA A 103 3.70 -26.83 5.15
N ASN A 104 2.81 -26.64 6.13
CA ASN A 104 1.67 -27.52 6.33
C ASN A 104 0.58 -27.32 5.26
N THR A 105 0.35 -26.08 4.87
CA THR A 105 -0.65 -25.72 3.84
C THR A 105 -0.02 -25.56 2.47
N GLN A 106 1.31 -25.50 2.39
CA GLN A 106 2.09 -25.20 1.18
C GLN A 106 1.71 -23.84 0.53
N THR A 107 1.36 -22.86 1.36
CA THR A 107 0.94 -21.52 0.94
C THR A 107 1.71 -20.45 1.70
N PHE A 108 1.64 -19.21 1.20
CA PHE A 108 2.12 -18.04 1.93
C PHE A 108 1.01 -17.46 2.80
N ASP A 109 1.31 -17.30 4.08
CA ASP A 109 0.45 -16.63 5.04
C ASP A 109 0.95 -15.22 5.33
N VAL A 110 0.03 -14.32 5.62
CA VAL A 110 0.34 -12.94 6.06
C VAL A 110 0.46 -12.94 7.58
N ILE A 111 1.48 -12.25 8.10
CA ILE A 111 1.64 -12.11 9.55
C ILE A 111 0.40 -11.44 10.16
N ASP A 112 0.05 -11.88 11.35
CA ASP A 112 -0.94 -11.17 12.14
C ASP A 112 -0.32 -9.90 12.72
N ILE A 113 -0.63 -8.77 12.09
CA ILE A 113 -0.15 -7.44 12.51
C ILE A 113 -0.68 -7.07 13.90
N HIS A 114 -1.78 -7.70 14.36
CA HIS A 114 -2.27 -7.48 15.74
C HIS A 114 -1.36 -8.12 16.77
N SER A 115 -0.86 -9.31 16.49
CA SER A 115 0.10 -9.99 17.35
C SER A 115 1.50 -9.38 17.27
N ASN A 116 1.78 -8.62 16.21
CA ASN A 116 3.04 -7.88 16.03
C ASN A 116 2.81 -6.35 15.98
N PRO A 117 2.48 -5.71 17.12
CA PRO A 117 2.17 -4.28 17.17
C PRO A 117 3.36 -3.37 16.85
N ASN A 118 4.56 -3.92 16.75
CA ASN A 118 5.78 -3.17 16.39
C ASN A 118 6.17 -3.34 14.91
N PHE A 119 5.40 -4.12 14.12
CA PHE A 119 5.67 -4.23 12.69
C PHE A 119 5.58 -2.86 12.03
N ILE A 120 6.69 -2.40 11.48
CA ILE A 120 6.80 -1.18 10.67
C ILE A 120 7.65 -1.48 9.45
N ILE A 121 7.41 -0.75 8.37
CA ILE A 121 8.24 -0.77 7.17
C ILE A 121 8.91 0.58 7.08
N THR A 122 10.22 0.59 7.22
CA THR A 122 11.05 1.80 7.22
C THR A 122 11.66 2.05 5.83
N LYS A 123 12.32 3.19 5.69
CA LYS A 123 13.04 3.50 4.44
C LYS A 123 14.24 2.57 4.25
N GLU A 124 14.84 2.11 5.32
CA GLU A 124 15.99 1.20 5.33
C GLU A 124 15.65 -0.18 4.76
N ASP A 125 14.37 -0.58 4.83
CA ASP A 125 13.89 -1.82 4.23
C ASP A 125 13.93 -1.79 2.70
N ASN A 126 13.96 -0.60 2.10
CA ASN A 126 14.15 -0.34 0.67
C ASN A 126 13.24 -1.19 -0.23
N ILE A 127 11.95 -1.28 0.12
CA ILE A 127 10.97 -2.07 -0.62
C ILE A 127 10.17 -1.16 -1.53
N CYS A 128 10.21 -1.45 -2.82
CA CYS A 128 9.46 -0.76 -3.85
C CYS A 128 9.01 -1.79 -4.89
N PHE A 129 7.71 -1.84 -5.17
CA PHE A 129 7.12 -2.73 -6.17
C PHE A 129 6.88 -2.04 -7.52
N SER A 130 6.99 -0.71 -7.55
CA SER A 130 6.88 0.04 -8.80
C SER A 130 8.12 -0.21 -9.65
N ASN A 131 7.92 -0.80 -10.82
CA ASN A 131 8.95 -0.98 -11.84
C ASN A 131 9.39 0.34 -12.51
N ASP A 132 8.94 1.47 -12.01
CA ASP A 132 9.33 2.78 -12.51
C ASP A 132 10.81 3.01 -12.19
N GLY A 133 11.68 2.30 -12.92
CA GLY A 133 13.14 2.39 -12.87
C GLY A 133 13.69 3.80 -13.12
N ASN A 134 12.82 4.75 -13.24
CA ASN A 134 13.09 6.17 -13.21
C ASN A 134 12.63 6.75 -11.86
N ASN A 135 13.52 6.73 -10.89
CA ASN A 135 13.53 7.69 -9.79
C ASN A 135 13.65 9.16 -10.29
N ALA A 136 13.25 9.44 -11.51
CA ALA A 136 13.07 10.78 -12.00
C ALA A 136 11.87 11.36 -11.25
N ILE A 137 12.16 11.95 -10.09
CA ILE A 137 11.34 13.03 -9.54
C ILE A 137 11.03 13.89 -10.75
N THR A 138 9.79 13.84 -11.23
CA THR A 138 9.35 14.64 -12.38
C THR A 138 9.86 16.06 -12.13
N PRO A 139 10.64 16.67 -13.04
CA PRO A 139 11.22 17.95 -12.75
C PRO A 139 10.11 18.90 -12.32
N TYR A 140 10.23 19.43 -11.13
CA TYR A 140 9.33 20.43 -10.62
C TYR A 140 9.35 21.57 -11.64
N ALA A 141 8.29 21.75 -12.41
CA ALA A 141 8.17 22.89 -13.28
C ALA A 141 8.26 24.14 -12.39
N GLU A 142 9.25 25.00 -12.61
CA GLU A 142 9.46 26.23 -11.83
C GLU A 142 8.23 27.13 -11.92
N VAL A 143 7.34 27.00 -10.95
CA VAL A 143 6.10 27.78 -10.86
C VAL A 143 6.13 28.72 -9.66
N CYS A 144 7.08 28.51 -8.72
CA CYS A 144 7.17 29.30 -7.49
C CYS A 144 8.60 29.80 -7.24
N SER A 145 8.74 31.12 -7.06
CA SER A 145 10.00 31.77 -6.65
C SER A 145 10.23 31.76 -5.13
N CYS A 146 9.41 31.05 -4.37
CA CYS A 146 9.54 30.96 -2.90
C CYS A 146 10.84 30.25 -2.47
N SER A 147 11.27 30.56 -1.25
CA SER A 147 12.47 29.97 -0.63
C SER A 147 12.25 28.56 -0.03
N TYR A 148 11.01 28.05 -0.04
CA TYR A 148 10.71 26.74 0.51
C TYR A 148 11.29 25.61 -0.33
N SER A 149 11.61 24.48 0.33
CA SER A 149 12.01 23.26 -0.36
C SER A 149 10.92 22.80 -1.32
N LYS A 150 11.31 22.42 -2.53
CA LYS A 150 10.40 21.94 -3.58
C LYS A 150 10.07 20.47 -3.34
N PHE A 151 8.81 20.06 -3.53
CA PHE A 151 8.35 18.69 -3.31
C PHE A 151 7.25 18.26 -4.27
N GLY A 152 7.52 17.24 -5.08
CA GLY A 152 6.57 16.66 -6.04
C GLY A 152 5.64 15.65 -5.38
N LEU A 153 4.70 16.11 -4.56
CA LEU A 153 3.80 15.24 -3.79
C LEU A 153 2.98 14.31 -4.69
N GLY A 154 2.47 14.82 -5.83
CA GLY A 154 1.67 14.01 -6.76
C GLY A 154 2.40 12.78 -7.30
N ALA A 155 3.69 12.92 -7.66
CA ALA A 155 4.48 11.79 -8.14
C ALA A 155 4.74 10.76 -7.03
N ILE A 156 4.98 11.24 -5.81
CA ILE A 156 5.26 10.38 -4.67
C ILE A 156 4.04 9.57 -4.26
N VAL A 157 2.86 10.18 -4.17
CA VAL A 157 1.65 9.43 -3.78
C VAL A 157 1.23 8.41 -4.84
N LYS A 158 1.44 8.69 -6.12
CA LYS A 158 1.23 7.72 -7.20
C LYS A 158 2.16 6.51 -7.05
N ARG A 159 3.46 6.76 -6.84
CA ARG A 159 4.43 5.68 -6.58
C ARG A 159 4.03 4.86 -5.35
N ASN A 160 3.70 5.52 -4.24
CA ASN A 160 3.29 4.84 -3.02
C ASN A 160 2.02 4.00 -3.21
N THR A 161 1.07 4.47 -4.04
CA THR A 161 -0.12 3.69 -4.41
C THR A 161 0.25 2.47 -5.25
N ASN A 162 1.15 2.63 -6.23
CA ASN A 162 1.65 1.51 -7.02
C ASN A 162 2.39 0.48 -6.17
N ASP A 163 3.07 0.89 -5.12
CA ASP A 163 3.69 -0.03 -4.17
C ASP A 163 2.65 -0.86 -3.40
N VAL A 164 1.55 -0.26 -2.93
CA VAL A 164 0.43 -1.00 -2.32
C VAL A 164 -0.18 -2.00 -3.30
N ARG A 165 -0.44 -1.54 -4.53
CA ARG A 165 -0.96 -2.39 -5.61
C ARG A 165 0.00 -3.52 -5.95
N GLY A 166 1.31 -3.25 -6.02
CA GLY A 166 2.34 -4.26 -6.27
C GLY A 166 2.39 -5.34 -5.20
N CYS A 167 2.23 -4.97 -3.92
CA CYS A 167 2.09 -5.93 -2.83
C CYS A 167 0.84 -6.81 -3.01
N PHE A 168 -0.30 -6.20 -3.34
CA PHE A 168 -1.55 -6.93 -3.62
C PHE A 168 -1.38 -7.93 -4.76
N LEU A 169 -0.85 -7.49 -5.92
CA LEU A 169 -0.66 -8.33 -7.09
C LEU A 169 0.32 -9.47 -6.84
N THR A 170 1.41 -9.21 -6.12
CA THR A 170 2.37 -10.25 -5.73
C THR A 170 1.67 -11.37 -4.96
N MET A 171 0.87 -11.00 -3.96
CA MET A 171 0.13 -12.00 -3.18
C MET A 171 -1.02 -12.64 -3.95
N ALA A 172 -1.68 -11.91 -4.86
CA ALA A 172 -2.73 -12.47 -5.71
C ALA A 172 -2.23 -13.65 -6.58
N LYS A 173 -0.98 -13.56 -7.04
CA LYS A 173 -0.31 -14.61 -7.82
C LYS A 173 0.12 -15.81 -6.97
N LEU A 174 0.41 -15.61 -5.68
CA LEU A 174 0.88 -16.68 -4.76
C LEU A 174 -0.24 -17.25 -3.89
N ASN A 175 -1.06 -16.41 -3.29
CA ASN A 175 -2.18 -16.76 -2.42
C ASN A 175 -3.26 -15.67 -2.51
N PRO A 176 -4.22 -15.78 -3.45
CA PRO A 176 -5.23 -14.75 -3.69
C PRO A 176 -6.11 -14.46 -2.47
N ASP A 177 -6.39 -15.45 -1.63
CA ASP A 177 -7.19 -15.27 -0.42
C ASP A 177 -6.52 -14.35 0.61
N LYS A 178 -5.22 -14.16 0.50
CA LYS A 178 -4.42 -13.32 1.39
C LYS A 178 -3.97 -11.99 0.75
N ALA A 179 -4.28 -11.76 -0.53
CA ALA A 179 -3.81 -10.60 -1.27
C ALA A 179 -4.22 -9.28 -0.62
N PHE A 180 -5.48 -9.12 -0.27
CA PHE A 180 -5.98 -7.92 0.37
C PHE A 180 -5.37 -7.70 1.76
N THR A 181 -5.29 -8.75 2.57
CA THR A 181 -4.69 -8.70 3.91
C THR A 181 -3.22 -8.27 3.84
N ALA A 182 -2.46 -8.78 2.87
CA ALA A 182 -1.06 -8.39 2.66
C ALA A 182 -0.93 -6.91 2.27
N ALA A 183 -1.76 -6.44 1.32
CA ALA A 183 -1.76 -5.04 0.91
C ALA A 183 -2.11 -4.09 2.07
N VAL A 184 -3.09 -4.45 2.90
CA VAL A 184 -3.44 -3.72 4.13
C VAL A 184 -2.27 -3.70 5.10
N GLY A 185 -1.65 -4.85 5.34
CA GLY A 185 -0.48 -4.97 6.22
C GLY A 185 0.70 -4.12 5.75
N TYR A 186 0.99 -4.16 4.46
CA TYR A 186 2.01 -3.34 3.83
C TYR A 186 1.73 -1.84 4.03
N TRP A 187 0.52 -1.39 3.66
CA TRP A 187 0.11 -0.01 3.79
C TRP A 187 0.17 0.49 5.24
N VAL A 188 -0.38 -0.30 6.19
CA VAL A 188 -0.33 0.04 7.61
C VAL A 188 1.11 0.15 8.11
N GLY A 189 2.00 -0.77 7.73
CA GLY A 189 3.43 -0.72 8.09
C GLY A 189 4.13 0.55 7.59
N LYS A 190 3.68 1.09 6.46
CA LYS A 190 4.25 2.30 5.84
C LYS A 190 3.70 3.61 6.44
N VAL A 191 2.38 3.69 6.73
CA VAL A 191 1.72 4.95 7.16
C VAL A 191 1.72 5.18 8.66
N ARG A 192 1.94 4.13 9.46
CA ARG A 192 1.94 4.22 10.92
C ARG A 192 3.07 5.10 11.44
N GLU A 193 3.02 5.42 12.73
CA GLU A 193 4.07 6.17 13.44
C GLU A 193 5.45 5.53 13.19
N ASP A 194 6.41 6.35 12.77
CA ASP A 194 7.78 5.99 12.38
C ASP A 194 7.90 5.11 11.11
N GLY A 195 6.79 4.83 10.42
CA GLY A 195 6.81 4.17 9.12
C GLY A 195 7.39 5.06 8.02
N GLU A 196 7.76 4.45 6.89
CA GLU A 196 8.39 5.19 5.78
C GLU A 196 7.54 6.36 5.29
N TRP A 197 6.20 6.27 5.37
CA TRP A 197 5.30 7.31 4.88
C TRP A 197 4.76 8.22 6.00
N ASP A 198 5.29 8.11 7.21
CA ASP A 198 5.06 9.08 8.28
C ASP A 198 5.93 10.33 8.06
N TYR A 199 5.57 11.15 7.05
CA TYR A 199 6.37 12.29 6.61
C TYR A 199 6.67 13.29 7.71
N LYS A 200 5.74 13.50 8.61
CA LYS A 200 5.87 14.47 9.72
C LYS A 200 7.00 14.14 10.71
N ARG A 201 7.43 12.87 10.78
CA ARG A 201 8.51 12.42 11.66
C ARG A 201 9.82 12.14 10.94
N ARG A 202 9.81 12.12 9.62
CA ARG A 202 11.04 11.86 8.85
C ARG A 202 12.03 13.02 8.99
N PRO A 203 13.34 12.75 9.14
CA PRO A 203 14.36 13.79 9.39
C PRO A 203 14.32 14.94 8.38
N ASN A 204 14.04 14.65 7.11
CA ASN A 204 14.01 15.65 6.04
C ASN A 204 12.68 16.44 5.97
N PHE A 205 11.68 16.03 6.73
CA PHE A 205 10.34 16.62 6.75
C PHE A 205 9.98 17.24 8.10
N ALA A 206 10.61 16.80 9.18
CA ALA A 206 10.41 17.33 10.50
C ALA A 206 10.85 18.82 10.57
N PRO A 207 10.23 19.65 11.41
CA PRO A 207 9.08 19.37 12.28
C PRO A 207 7.74 19.32 11.53
N TYR A 208 6.65 19.03 12.25
CA TYR A 208 5.27 18.90 11.71
C TYR A 208 4.81 20.07 10.86
N ASP A 209 5.16 21.28 11.24
CA ASP A 209 4.81 22.55 10.59
C ASP A 209 5.81 23.00 9.52
N ARG A 210 6.83 22.20 9.24
CA ARG A 210 7.77 22.51 8.17
C ARG A 210 7.05 22.63 6.84
N VAL A 211 7.26 23.72 6.14
CA VAL A 211 6.55 24.04 4.90
C VAL A 211 7.37 23.67 3.67
N PHE A 212 6.70 23.08 2.71
CA PHE A 212 7.23 22.77 1.37
C PHE A 212 6.42 23.45 0.29
N CYS A 213 7.08 23.80 -0.79
CA CYS A 213 6.39 24.24 -2.01
C CYS A 213 6.08 23.01 -2.86
N CYS A 214 4.80 22.62 -2.93
CA CYS A 214 4.37 21.35 -3.49
C CYS A 214 3.71 21.50 -4.86
N THR A 215 3.83 20.44 -5.68
CA THR A 215 2.95 20.13 -6.80
C THR A 215 2.22 18.84 -6.50
N TYR A 216 0.90 18.80 -6.70
CA TYR A 216 0.07 17.63 -6.42
C TYR A 216 -1.29 17.72 -7.15
N GLY A 217 -2.22 16.82 -6.83
CA GLY A 217 -3.51 16.74 -7.50
C GLY A 217 -3.44 16.03 -8.85
N LEU A 218 -4.59 15.94 -9.52
CA LEU A 218 -4.70 15.30 -10.82
C LEU A 218 -3.74 15.95 -11.82
N ASN A 219 -2.85 15.15 -12.43
CA ASN A 219 -1.84 15.60 -13.40
C ASN A 219 -1.01 16.80 -12.92
N ASN A 220 -0.72 16.88 -11.60
CA ASN A 220 -0.04 18.03 -10.99
C ASN A 220 -0.76 19.36 -11.24
N SER A 221 -2.09 19.35 -11.26
CA SER A 221 -2.92 20.54 -11.48
C SER A 221 -2.76 21.59 -10.38
N LYS A 222 -2.45 21.13 -9.16
CA LYS A 222 -2.22 21.98 -8.00
C LYS A 222 -0.72 22.27 -7.89
N LYS A 223 -0.32 23.52 -8.11
CA LYS A 223 1.08 23.96 -8.18
C LYS A 223 1.34 25.10 -7.21
N SER A 224 2.58 25.16 -6.71
CA SER A 224 3.05 26.23 -5.83
C SER A 224 2.27 26.38 -4.52
N TYR A 225 1.70 25.30 -4.03
CA TYR A 225 1.04 25.28 -2.72
C TYR A 225 2.07 25.09 -1.62
N HIS A 226 1.95 25.90 -0.59
CA HIS A 226 2.80 25.80 0.61
C HIS A 226 2.13 24.88 1.61
N LEU A 227 2.55 23.63 1.64
CA LEU A 227 1.97 22.56 2.46
C LEU A 227 2.91 22.20 3.61
N THR A 228 2.33 21.95 4.79
CA THR A 228 3.08 21.45 5.94
C THR A 228 3.39 19.95 5.80
N SER A 229 4.41 19.49 6.51
CA SER A 229 4.71 18.04 6.59
C SER A 229 3.53 17.22 7.10
N GLU A 230 2.74 17.77 8.01
CA GLU A 230 1.52 17.14 8.52
C GLU A 230 0.47 16.98 7.42
N PHE A 231 0.21 18.05 6.66
CA PHE A 231 -0.70 17.96 5.50
C PHE A 231 -0.23 16.91 4.50
N ILE A 232 1.07 16.89 4.17
CA ILE A 232 1.67 15.94 3.22
C ILE A 232 1.42 14.50 3.69
N GLY A 233 1.64 14.20 4.98
CA GLY A 233 1.40 12.88 5.57
C GLY A 233 -0.07 12.46 5.47
N ASN A 234 -0.99 13.35 5.87
CA ASN A 234 -2.42 13.08 5.87
C ASN A 234 -3.00 12.96 4.45
N TYR A 235 -2.52 13.79 3.51
CA TYR A 235 -2.86 13.67 2.09
C TYR A 235 -2.39 12.33 1.51
N ASN A 236 -1.14 11.92 1.78
CA ASN A 236 -0.62 10.62 1.35
C ASN A 236 -1.42 9.47 1.95
N TYR A 237 -1.81 9.54 3.23
CA TYR A 237 -2.66 8.55 3.88
C TYR A 237 -4.00 8.39 3.14
N GLY A 238 -4.68 9.50 2.83
CA GLY A 238 -5.95 9.49 2.09
C GLY A 238 -5.80 8.99 0.67
N TYR A 239 -4.76 9.44 -0.04
CA TYR A 239 -4.50 9.07 -1.43
C TYR A 239 -4.19 7.57 -1.57
N THR A 240 -3.20 7.07 -0.82
CA THR A 240 -2.75 5.66 -0.91
C THR A 240 -3.75 4.69 -0.30
N GLY A 241 -4.47 5.10 0.76
CA GLY A 241 -5.50 4.28 1.39
C GLY A 241 -6.77 4.12 0.54
N SER A 242 -7.01 5.03 -0.42
CA SER A 242 -8.19 4.99 -1.29
C SER A 242 -8.29 3.73 -2.16
N ILE A 243 -7.17 3.06 -2.45
CA ILE A 243 -7.15 1.81 -3.22
C ILE A 243 -7.67 0.62 -2.39
N LEU A 244 -7.59 0.72 -1.06
CA LEU A 244 -7.98 -0.34 -0.11
C LEU A 244 -9.33 -0.08 0.55
N PHE A 245 -9.65 1.19 0.82
CA PHE A 245 -10.75 1.57 1.72
C PHE A 245 -11.57 2.72 1.16
N ASN A 246 -12.83 2.80 1.58
CA ASN A 246 -13.63 4.00 1.39
C ASN A 246 -13.20 5.11 2.37
N LEU A 247 -13.69 6.32 2.11
CA LEU A 247 -13.32 7.51 2.89
C LEU A 247 -13.71 7.38 4.37
N ASP A 248 -14.87 6.80 4.68
CA ASP A 248 -15.37 6.69 6.06
C ASP A 248 -14.48 5.79 6.91
N ILE A 249 -13.95 4.72 6.32
CA ILE A 249 -12.98 3.83 6.98
C ILE A 249 -11.67 4.58 7.24
N LEU A 250 -11.18 5.34 6.27
CA LEU A 250 -9.95 6.12 6.44
C LEU A 250 -10.09 7.18 7.52
N ILE A 251 -11.20 7.92 7.55
CA ILE A 251 -11.48 8.90 8.60
C ILE A 251 -11.61 8.22 9.97
N SER A 252 -12.33 7.10 10.06
CA SER A 252 -12.44 6.34 11.31
C SER A 252 -11.07 5.85 11.80
N GLY A 253 -10.19 5.50 10.87
CA GLY A 253 -8.83 5.09 11.16
C GLY A 253 -7.96 6.21 11.69
N SER A 254 -8.05 7.41 11.13
CA SER A 254 -7.33 8.57 11.63
C SER A 254 -7.77 8.94 13.05
N ILE A 255 -9.09 8.93 13.33
CA ILE A 255 -9.65 9.16 14.67
C ILE A 255 -9.09 8.15 15.68
N ALA A 256 -9.06 6.87 15.32
CA ALA A 256 -8.52 5.82 16.18
C ALA A 256 -7.02 6.01 16.44
N ALA A 257 -6.25 6.40 15.43
CA ALA A 257 -4.82 6.69 15.54
C ALA A 257 -4.55 7.91 16.46
N ALA A 258 -5.46 8.89 16.49
CA ALA A 258 -5.41 10.04 17.39
C ALA A 258 -5.89 9.73 18.82
N ASN A 259 -6.07 8.46 19.20
CA ASN A 259 -6.63 8.03 20.50
C ASN A 259 -8.04 8.59 20.78
N PHE A 260 -8.86 8.69 19.73
CA PHE A 260 -10.21 9.25 19.79
C PHE A 260 -10.26 10.72 20.26
N ASP A 261 -9.16 11.47 20.08
CA ASP A 261 -9.17 12.92 20.21
C ASP A 261 -9.74 13.57 18.94
N PHE A 262 -11.07 13.61 18.86
CA PHE A 262 -11.80 14.13 17.71
C PHE A 262 -11.46 15.60 17.36
N LYS A 263 -11.06 16.40 18.37
CA LYS A 263 -10.71 17.80 18.11
C LYS A 263 -9.37 17.93 17.41
N LYS A 264 -8.41 17.12 17.84
CA LYS A 264 -7.07 17.09 17.23
C LYS A 264 -7.15 16.48 15.84
N ASP A 265 -7.87 15.40 15.69
CA ASP A 265 -7.99 14.65 14.44
C ASP A 265 -8.79 15.42 13.36
N ALA A 266 -9.79 16.22 13.76
CA ALA A 266 -10.60 16.99 12.82
C ALA A 266 -9.78 17.94 11.92
N ALA A 267 -8.61 18.38 12.37
CA ALA A 267 -7.68 19.21 11.57
C ALA A 267 -7.03 18.42 10.43
N ASP A 268 -6.91 17.09 10.55
CA ASP A 268 -6.28 16.20 9.58
C ASP A 268 -7.24 15.80 8.43
N HIS A 269 -8.54 15.78 8.72
CA HIS A 269 -9.58 15.32 7.79
C HIS A 269 -9.59 16.04 6.43
N PRO A 270 -9.39 17.38 6.32
CA PRO A 270 -9.36 18.03 5.03
C PRO A 270 -8.29 17.45 4.09
N ALA A 271 -7.08 17.22 4.60
CA ALA A 271 -5.98 16.66 3.82
C ALA A 271 -6.26 15.21 3.39
N ILE A 272 -6.83 14.40 4.30
CA ILE A 272 -7.23 13.01 4.01
C ILE A 272 -8.28 12.98 2.90
N LYS A 273 -9.34 13.80 3.01
CA LYS A 273 -10.42 13.92 2.02
C LYS A 273 -9.90 14.38 0.66
N GLU A 274 -9.00 15.35 0.65
CA GLU A 274 -8.40 15.86 -0.57
C GLU A 274 -7.55 14.80 -1.27
N GLY A 275 -6.70 14.08 -0.52
CA GLY A 275 -5.91 12.98 -1.04
C GLY A 275 -6.77 11.86 -1.63
N TYR A 276 -7.83 11.48 -0.92
CA TYR A 276 -8.80 10.48 -1.38
C TYR A 276 -9.50 10.91 -2.68
N ALA A 277 -10.00 12.14 -2.74
CA ALA A 277 -10.70 12.66 -3.92
C ALA A 277 -9.78 12.74 -5.14
N ASP A 278 -8.55 13.23 -4.96
CA ASP A 278 -7.55 13.29 -6.04
C ASP A 278 -7.18 11.90 -6.56
N ALA A 279 -7.08 10.90 -5.69
CA ALA A 279 -6.81 9.51 -6.10
C ALA A 279 -7.97 8.94 -6.93
N LYS A 280 -9.23 9.14 -6.50
CA LYS A 280 -10.41 8.66 -7.23
C LYS A 280 -10.53 9.33 -8.60
N SER A 281 -10.27 10.64 -8.68
CA SER A 281 -10.26 11.35 -9.96
C SER A 281 -9.16 10.87 -10.90
N CYS A 282 -8.01 10.40 -10.40
CA CYS A 282 -6.95 9.80 -11.21
C CYS A 282 -7.36 8.43 -11.77
N ASN A 283 -8.06 7.62 -11.00
CA ASN A 283 -8.46 6.27 -11.40
C ASN A 283 -9.58 6.30 -12.45
N GLU A 284 -10.50 7.28 -12.41
CA GLU A 284 -11.55 7.43 -13.44
C GLU A 284 -10.99 7.71 -14.85
N TYR A 285 -9.76 8.23 -14.95
CA TYR A 285 -9.08 8.47 -16.22
C TYR A 285 -8.23 7.29 -16.73
N LEU A 286 -8.00 6.29 -15.92
CA LEU A 286 -7.26 5.09 -16.32
C LEU A 286 -8.20 4.02 -16.91
N ASP A 287 -9.49 4.12 -16.61
CA ASP A 287 -10.54 3.20 -17.08
C ASP A 287 -11.28 3.72 -18.35
N SER A 288 -10.89 4.86 -18.89
CA SER A 288 -11.40 5.47 -20.13
C SER A 288 -10.37 5.41 -21.27
#